data_06a426bda1c447236bace6812f41fb21
#
_entry.id   06a426bda1c447236bace6812f41fb21
#
_cell.length_a   1.000
_cell.length_b   1.000
_cell.length_c   1.000
_cell.angle_alpha   90.00
_cell.angle_beta   90.00
_cell.angle_gamma   90.00
#
_symmetry.space_group_name_H-M   'P 1'
#
loop_
_entity.id
_entity.type
_entity.pdbx_description
1 polymer ?
#
loop_
_entity_poly.entity_id
_entity_poly.type
_entity_poly.pdbx_seq_one_letter_code
_entity_poly.pdbx_strand_id
1 'polypeptide(L)'
;GTPIENSLSDLWSQMQFINPNILKSYPSFHKNYEIEISKKKNLQALEELKTIISPFLLRRTKEQVLDDLPEMEAQIIYCPLTEEQAKWYESEKSKVRNQLLQIAAPITEFNALNMLTKLRQISNHPMLADKDSLIPSGKYEEVVNCMQELVQASHKALIFSSFVSHLSIYEQWCKENGVKYAKLTGSTPTVERKNEVEAFQQNPEVTFFFISLKAGEVGLNLTQASYVLLLDPWWNPFSEKQAIARAHRLGQKNKVNVVRFVSKDTVEEKIIRLQKAKTDLADDIIGEQNFIKEVISNMNTLLE
;
A
#
# COMPACT_ATOMS: atom_id res chain seq x y z
N GLY A 1 9.15 4.46 13.37
CA GLY A 1 8.57 5.41 12.37
C GLY A 1 9.64 5.87 11.42
N THR A 2 9.25 6.28 10.24
CA THR A 2 10.12 6.94 9.27
C THR A 2 10.02 8.46 9.49
N PRO A 3 11.12 9.20 9.59
CA PRO A 3 11.08 10.65 9.78
C PRO A 3 10.56 11.39 8.54
N ILE A 4 10.48 10.73 7.40
CA ILE A 4 9.94 11.26 6.14
C ILE A 4 8.85 10.31 5.68
N GLU A 5 7.58 10.72 5.86
CA GLU A 5 6.44 9.92 5.42
C GLU A 5 6.00 10.33 4.00
N ASN A 6 5.88 11.62 3.73
CA ASN A 6 5.34 12.11 2.47
C ASN A 6 6.29 13.05 1.71
N SER A 7 7.08 13.87 2.40
CA SER A 7 7.92 14.86 1.76
C SER A 7 9.15 15.25 2.60
N LEU A 8 10.16 15.85 1.95
CA LEU A 8 11.30 16.41 2.66
C LEU A 8 10.92 17.61 3.57
N SER A 9 9.78 18.25 3.32
CA SER A 9 9.24 19.29 4.21
C SER A 9 8.83 18.74 5.57
N ASP A 10 8.42 17.47 5.67
CA ASP A 10 8.13 16.82 6.96
C ASP A 10 9.40 16.73 7.81
N LEU A 11 10.51 16.33 7.18
CA LEU A 11 11.82 16.30 7.83
C LEU A 11 12.23 17.69 8.32
N TRP A 12 12.08 18.73 7.46
CA TRP A 12 12.39 20.09 7.85
C TRP A 12 11.58 20.54 9.07
N SER A 13 10.29 20.27 9.08
CA SER A 13 9.39 20.63 10.18
C SER A 13 9.78 19.96 11.49
N GLN A 14 10.10 18.66 11.45
CA GLN A 14 10.55 17.90 12.61
C GLN A 14 11.90 18.43 13.12
N MET A 15 12.87 18.63 12.22
CA MET A 15 14.19 19.16 12.58
C MET A 15 14.11 20.59 13.10
N GLN A 16 13.23 21.44 12.56
CA GLN A 16 13.03 22.79 13.05
C GLN A 16 12.46 22.81 14.48
N PHE A 17 11.64 21.82 14.85
CA PHE A 17 11.13 21.67 16.21
C PHE A 17 12.21 21.16 17.18
N ILE A 18 13.00 20.15 16.76
CA ILE A 18 14.00 19.48 17.62
C ILE A 18 15.27 20.33 17.73
N ASN A 19 15.76 20.85 16.61
CA ASN A 19 17.00 21.62 16.47
C ASN A 19 16.77 22.84 15.58
N PRO A 20 16.23 23.93 16.12
CA PRO A 20 15.95 25.14 15.33
C PRO A 20 17.19 25.62 14.55
N ASN A 21 16.99 26.01 13.31
CA ASN A 21 17.98 26.56 12.38
C ASN A 21 19.04 25.61 11.82
N ILE A 22 19.09 24.32 12.19
CA ILE A 22 20.08 23.39 11.63
C ILE A 22 19.93 23.21 10.11
N LEU A 23 18.68 23.20 9.63
CA LEU A 23 18.32 23.14 8.21
C LEU A 23 18.00 24.53 7.62
N LYS A 24 18.36 25.60 8.33
CA LYS A 24 18.09 27.00 7.95
C LYS A 24 16.58 27.28 7.77
N SER A 25 16.24 28.41 7.14
CA SER A 25 14.85 28.78 6.85
C SER A 25 14.24 27.83 5.79
N TYR A 26 12.91 27.65 5.84
CA TYR A 26 12.21 26.80 4.87
C TYR A 26 12.46 27.19 3.40
N PRO A 27 12.46 28.49 3.01
CA PRO A 27 12.78 28.85 1.64
C PRO A 27 14.18 28.40 1.19
N SER A 28 15.17 28.48 2.09
CA SER A 28 16.54 28.02 1.82
C SER A 28 16.59 26.49 1.68
N PHE A 29 15.95 25.78 2.59
CA PHE A 29 15.85 24.31 2.56
C PHE A 29 15.14 23.82 1.31
N HIS A 30 14.00 24.41 0.97
CA HIS A 30 13.23 24.09 -0.23
C HIS A 30 14.07 24.26 -1.51
N LYS A 31 14.82 25.38 -1.62
CA LYS A 31 15.66 25.65 -2.79
C LYS A 31 16.86 24.68 -2.89
N ASN A 32 17.59 24.48 -1.77
CA ASN A 32 18.87 23.79 -1.80
C ASN A 32 18.75 22.25 -1.69
N TYR A 33 17.69 21.76 -1.06
CA TYR A 33 17.50 20.31 -0.83
C TYR A 33 16.24 19.79 -1.47
N GLU A 34 15.07 20.36 -1.21
CA GLU A 34 13.82 19.76 -1.66
C GLU A 34 13.69 19.77 -3.19
N ILE A 35 14.00 20.89 -3.86
CA ILE A 35 14.00 20.98 -5.33
C ILE A 35 15.14 20.15 -5.93
N GLU A 36 16.35 20.27 -5.37
CA GLU A 36 17.54 19.60 -5.90
C GLU A 36 17.39 18.06 -5.82
N ILE A 37 16.92 17.55 -4.70
CA ILE A 37 16.76 16.11 -4.49
C ILE A 37 15.54 15.57 -5.22
N SER A 38 14.37 16.21 -5.03
CA SER A 38 13.10 15.68 -5.53
C SER A 38 12.93 15.85 -7.03
N LYS A 39 13.34 17.01 -7.59
CA LYS A 39 13.16 17.32 -9.02
C LYS A 39 14.39 17.02 -9.85
N LYS A 40 15.58 17.38 -9.36
CA LYS A 40 16.83 17.25 -10.15
C LYS A 40 17.59 15.96 -9.87
N LYS A 41 17.15 15.14 -8.89
CA LYS A 41 17.80 13.90 -8.47
C LYS A 41 19.31 14.10 -8.13
N ASN A 42 19.63 15.24 -7.52
CA ASN A 42 21.00 15.62 -7.17
C ASN A 42 21.50 14.79 -5.98
N LEU A 43 22.36 13.81 -6.25
CA LEU A 43 22.92 12.92 -5.24
C LEU A 43 23.84 13.65 -4.25
N GLN A 44 24.54 14.70 -4.69
CA GLN A 44 25.41 15.47 -3.80
C GLN A 44 24.61 16.23 -2.74
N ALA A 45 23.50 16.88 -3.13
CA ALA A 45 22.59 17.55 -2.19
C ALA A 45 21.96 16.53 -1.22
N LEU A 46 21.70 15.32 -1.67
CA LEU A 46 21.20 14.23 -0.84
C LEU A 46 22.22 13.80 0.22
N GLU A 47 23.47 13.57 -0.18
CA GLU A 47 24.54 13.18 0.75
C GLU A 47 24.89 14.29 1.76
N GLU A 48 24.86 15.56 1.32
CA GLU A 48 25.02 16.69 2.21
C GLU A 48 23.91 16.74 3.26
N LEU A 49 22.64 16.59 2.85
CA LEU A 49 21.51 16.56 3.77
C LEU A 49 21.62 15.40 4.76
N LYS A 50 21.96 14.19 4.29
CA LYS A 50 22.19 13.01 5.14
C LYS A 50 23.27 13.28 6.17
N THR A 51 24.38 13.89 5.77
CA THR A 51 25.49 14.23 6.68
C THR A 51 25.03 15.17 7.79
N ILE A 52 24.23 16.20 7.46
CA ILE A 52 23.72 17.15 8.43
C ILE A 52 22.76 16.51 9.44
N ILE A 53 21.89 15.62 8.98
CA ILE A 53 20.83 15.03 9.83
C ILE A 53 21.29 13.76 10.57
N SER A 54 22.33 13.06 10.10
CA SER A 54 22.77 11.78 10.67
C SER A 54 23.05 11.80 12.19
N PRO A 55 23.63 12.87 12.81
CA PRO A 55 23.85 12.91 14.24
C PRO A 55 22.54 12.95 15.06
N PHE A 56 21.45 13.37 14.46
CA PHE A 56 20.12 13.55 15.10
C PHE A 56 19.14 12.45 14.74
N LEU A 57 19.52 11.51 13.86
CA LEU A 57 18.66 10.49 13.30
C LEU A 57 19.16 9.10 13.71
N LEU A 58 18.52 8.52 14.72
CA LEU A 58 18.78 7.14 15.09
C LEU A 58 17.74 6.23 14.42
N ARG A 59 18.13 5.53 13.37
CA ARG A 59 17.32 4.51 12.71
C ARG A 59 17.90 3.13 12.98
N ARG A 60 17.05 2.26 13.49
CA ARG A 60 17.36 0.82 13.64
C ARG A 60 16.31 0.04 12.86
N THR A 61 16.75 -0.83 11.98
CA THR A 61 15.85 -1.77 11.31
C THR A 61 15.54 -2.93 12.26
N LYS A 62 14.44 -3.65 11.99
CA LYS A 62 14.05 -4.79 12.83
C LYS A 62 15.10 -5.89 12.77
N GLU A 63 15.66 -6.11 11.60
CA GLU A 63 16.70 -7.12 11.33
C GLU A 63 18.01 -6.85 12.11
N GLN A 64 18.27 -5.58 12.45
CA GLN A 64 19.46 -5.18 13.22
C GLN A 64 19.29 -5.31 14.74
N VAL A 65 18.08 -5.44 15.22
CA VAL A 65 17.78 -5.29 16.67
C VAL A 65 17.02 -6.48 17.26
N LEU A 66 16.39 -7.30 16.44
CA LEU A 66 15.47 -8.35 16.88
C LEU A 66 15.92 -9.71 16.31
N ASP A 67 16.87 -10.35 17.00
CA ASP A 67 17.32 -11.72 16.67
C ASP A 67 16.21 -12.77 16.88
N ASP A 68 15.18 -12.46 17.69
CA ASP A 68 14.07 -13.35 18.03
C ASP A 68 12.82 -13.18 17.14
N LEU A 69 12.84 -12.34 16.10
CA LEU A 69 11.69 -12.22 15.21
C LEU A 69 11.61 -13.45 14.29
N PRO A 70 10.44 -14.14 14.24
CA PRO A 70 10.25 -15.23 13.29
C PRO A 70 10.49 -14.82 11.85
N GLU A 71 10.84 -15.78 11.01
CA GLU A 71 11.02 -15.56 9.58
C GLU A 71 9.75 -14.96 8.94
N MET A 72 9.96 -14.13 7.93
CA MET A 72 8.92 -13.58 7.09
C MET A 72 9.13 -14.03 5.65
N GLU A 73 8.14 -14.66 5.06
CA GLU A 73 8.12 -14.99 3.65
C GLU A 73 7.13 -14.09 2.91
N ALA A 74 7.50 -13.67 1.70
CA ALA A 74 6.63 -12.87 0.86
C ALA A 74 6.51 -13.51 -0.53
N GLN A 75 5.29 -13.72 -1.00
CA GLN A 75 4.98 -14.25 -2.32
C GLN A 75 4.00 -13.35 -3.07
N ILE A 76 4.05 -13.41 -4.39
CA ILE A 76 3.10 -12.73 -5.26
C ILE A 76 2.30 -13.80 -6.00
N ILE A 77 0.98 -13.71 -5.91
CA ILE A 77 0.04 -14.48 -6.71
C ILE A 77 -0.43 -13.60 -7.85
N TYR A 78 -0.12 -14.00 -9.07
CA TYR A 78 -0.61 -13.33 -10.27
C TYR A 78 -1.97 -13.89 -10.66
N CYS A 79 -3.00 -13.04 -10.53
CA CYS A 79 -4.38 -13.40 -10.80
C CYS A 79 -4.72 -13.07 -12.26
N PRO A 80 -5.09 -14.05 -13.10
CA PRO A 80 -5.55 -13.77 -14.45
C PRO A 80 -6.89 -13.06 -14.41
N LEU A 81 -7.12 -12.12 -15.33
CA LEU A 81 -8.45 -11.56 -15.54
C LEU A 81 -9.34 -12.62 -16.22
N THR A 82 -10.64 -12.65 -15.88
CA THR A 82 -11.59 -13.41 -16.69
C THR A 82 -11.71 -12.81 -18.10
N GLU A 83 -12.21 -13.54 -19.07
CA GLU A 83 -12.30 -13.06 -20.45
C GLU A 83 -13.14 -11.78 -20.57
N GLU A 84 -14.27 -11.72 -19.87
CA GLU A 84 -15.15 -10.55 -19.86
C GLU A 84 -14.52 -9.37 -19.15
N GLN A 85 -13.85 -9.62 -18.03
CA GLN A 85 -13.11 -8.62 -17.26
C GLN A 85 -11.96 -8.03 -18.10
N ALA A 86 -11.22 -8.87 -18.83
CA ALA A 86 -10.13 -8.44 -19.70
C ALA A 86 -10.65 -7.56 -20.86
N LYS A 87 -11.76 -7.93 -21.50
CA LYS A 87 -12.40 -7.13 -22.56
C LYS A 87 -12.80 -5.75 -22.04
N TRP A 88 -13.39 -5.68 -20.86
CA TRP A 88 -13.75 -4.39 -20.24
C TRP A 88 -12.52 -3.57 -19.88
N TYR A 89 -11.53 -4.20 -19.27
CA TYR A 89 -10.27 -3.56 -18.89
C TYR A 89 -9.58 -2.93 -20.10
N GLU A 90 -9.41 -3.67 -21.22
CA GLU A 90 -8.78 -3.17 -22.43
C GLU A 90 -9.60 -2.07 -23.12
N SER A 91 -10.93 -2.16 -23.09
CA SER A 91 -11.80 -1.07 -23.57
C SER A 91 -11.58 0.22 -22.78
N GLU A 92 -11.53 0.15 -21.44
CA GLU A 92 -11.31 1.31 -20.60
C GLU A 92 -9.87 1.85 -20.73
N LYS A 93 -8.87 0.98 -20.82
CA LYS A 93 -7.47 1.34 -21.08
C LYS A 93 -7.33 2.10 -22.41
N SER A 94 -8.02 1.65 -23.45
CA SER A 94 -8.04 2.32 -24.76
C SER A 94 -8.69 3.70 -24.69
N LYS A 95 -9.79 3.87 -23.94
CA LYS A 95 -10.42 5.19 -23.71
C LYS A 95 -9.46 6.13 -23.00
N VAL A 96 -8.80 5.67 -21.94
CA VAL A 96 -7.79 6.47 -21.21
C VAL A 96 -6.66 6.89 -22.16
N ARG A 97 -6.12 5.97 -22.95
CA ARG A 97 -5.06 6.26 -23.93
C ARG A 97 -5.51 7.32 -24.94
N ASN A 98 -6.71 7.17 -25.51
CA ASN A 98 -7.26 8.14 -26.48
C ASN A 98 -7.47 9.52 -25.85
N GLN A 99 -7.95 9.59 -24.62
CA GLN A 99 -8.06 10.84 -23.87
C GLN A 99 -6.70 11.52 -23.70
N LEU A 100 -5.66 10.75 -23.34
CA LEU A 100 -4.30 11.27 -23.20
C LEU A 100 -3.76 11.88 -24.51
N LEU A 101 -4.03 11.24 -25.65
CA LEU A 101 -3.58 11.71 -26.96
C LEU A 101 -4.34 12.96 -27.45
N GLN A 102 -5.57 13.18 -27.00
CA GLN A 102 -6.40 14.32 -27.41
C GLN A 102 -6.20 15.57 -26.53
N ILE A 103 -5.60 15.45 -25.35
CA ILE A 103 -5.39 16.58 -24.44
C ILE A 103 -4.16 17.37 -24.90
N ALA A 104 -4.40 18.56 -25.45
CA ALA A 104 -3.34 19.52 -25.84
C ALA A 104 -2.68 20.22 -24.63
N ALA A 105 -3.25 20.11 -23.44
CA ALA A 105 -2.75 20.69 -22.18
C ALA A 105 -2.14 19.61 -21.27
N PRO A 106 -1.23 19.96 -20.35
CA PRO A 106 -0.71 19.01 -19.36
C PRO A 106 -1.86 18.40 -18.54
N ILE A 107 -1.88 17.08 -18.46
CA ILE A 107 -2.87 16.36 -17.65
C ILE A 107 -2.66 16.73 -16.18
N THR A 108 -3.73 17.13 -15.52
CA THR A 108 -3.68 17.38 -14.08
C THR A 108 -3.46 16.07 -13.32
N GLU A 109 -2.71 16.12 -12.22
CA GLU A 109 -2.50 14.96 -11.34
C GLU A 109 -3.82 14.29 -10.95
N PHE A 110 -4.85 15.09 -10.70
CA PHE A 110 -6.19 14.62 -10.34
C PHE A 110 -6.85 13.77 -11.44
N ASN A 111 -6.80 14.22 -12.69
CA ASN A 111 -7.39 13.48 -13.80
C ASN A 111 -6.65 12.17 -14.08
N ALA A 112 -5.31 12.19 -14.03
CA ALA A 112 -4.49 10.99 -14.19
C ALA A 112 -4.79 9.94 -13.11
N LEU A 113 -4.90 10.35 -11.84
CA LEU A 113 -5.24 9.47 -10.73
C LEU A 113 -6.63 8.86 -10.86
N ASN A 114 -7.63 9.64 -11.32
CA ASN A 114 -8.98 9.14 -11.54
C ASN A 114 -9.02 8.05 -12.62
N MET A 115 -8.31 8.27 -13.75
CA MET A 115 -8.20 7.30 -14.83
C MET A 115 -7.55 5.99 -14.34
N LEU A 116 -6.43 6.09 -13.65
CA LEU A 116 -5.74 4.92 -13.09
C LEU A 116 -6.57 4.23 -12.00
N THR A 117 -7.33 4.98 -11.21
CA THR A 117 -8.21 4.42 -10.17
C THR A 117 -9.27 3.52 -10.79
N LYS A 118 -9.90 3.95 -11.89
CA LYS A 118 -10.90 3.13 -12.58
C LYS A 118 -10.31 1.84 -13.15
N LEU A 119 -9.12 1.91 -13.76
CA LEU A 119 -8.41 0.70 -14.23
C LEU A 119 -8.08 -0.25 -13.08
N ARG A 120 -7.61 0.27 -11.94
CA ARG A 120 -7.37 -0.52 -10.74
C ARG A 120 -8.65 -1.13 -10.17
N GLN A 121 -9.75 -0.42 -10.20
CA GLN A 121 -11.06 -0.95 -9.77
C GLN A 121 -11.48 -2.15 -10.64
N ILE A 122 -11.42 -2.01 -11.96
CA ILE A 122 -11.77 -3.10 -12.89
C ILE A 122 -10.83 -4.31 -12.70
N SER A 123 -9.52 -4.09 -12.52
CA SER A 123 -8.56 -5.17 -12.33
C SER A 123 -8.75 -5.89 -10.98
N ASN A 124 -9.17 -5.19 -9.93
CA ASN A 124 -9.44 -5.80 -8.64
C ASN A 124 -10.74 -6.60 -8.63
N HIS A 125 -11.84 -5.92 -8.93
CA HIS A 125 -13.15 -6.53 -9.06
C HIS A 125 -14.07 -5.62 -9.88
N PRO A 126 -14.77 -6.11 -10.91
CA PRO A 126 -15.67 -5.32 -11.74
C PRO A 126 -16.71 -4.51 -10.97
N MET A 127 -17.25 -5.05 -9.89
CA MET A 127 -18.20 -4.34 -9.01
C MET A 127 -17.64 -3.07 -8.34
N LEU A 128 -16.34 -2.87 -8.32
CA LEU A 128 -15.75 -1.64 -7.79
C LEU A 128 -15.91 -0.46 -8.76
N ALA A 129 -15.96 -0.74 -10.06
CA ALA A 129 -16.15 0.25 -11.11
C ALA A 129 -17.62 0.42 -11.49
N ASP A 130 -18.41 -0.65 -11.37
CA ASP A 130 -19.87 -0.68 -11.59
C ASP A 130 -20.50 -1.66 -10.62
N LYS A 131 -21.28 -1.16 -9.65
CA LYS A 131 -21.88 -1.94 -8.57
C LYS A 131 -22.83 -3.04 -9.05
N ASP A 132 -23.43 -2.83 -10.21
CA ASP A 132 -24.42 -3.75 -10.80
C ASP A 132 -23.76 -4.76 -11.75
N SER A 133 -22.45 -4.73 -11.88
CA SER A 133 -21.69 -5.62 -12.74
C SER A 133 -21.78 -7.08 -12.25
N LEU A 134 -22.15 -7.97 -13.16
CA LEU A 134 -22.17 -9.43 -12.95
C LEU A 134 -20.92 -10.12 -13.51
N ILE A 135 -19.95 -9.35 -14.00
CA ILE A 135 -18.71 -9.89 -14.55
C ILE A 135 -17.88 -10.51 -13.41
N PRO A 136 -17.47 -11.77 -13.53
CA PRO A 136 -16.66 -12.44 -12.52
C PRO A 136 -15.25 -11.83 -12.45
N SER A 137 -14.59 -11.98 -11.30
CA SER A 137 -13.23 -11.51 -11.08
C SER A 137 -12.29 -12.69 -10.82
N GLY A 138 -11.27 -12.85 -11.64
CA GLY A 138 -10.26 -13.88 -11.42
C GLY A 138 -9.48 -13.65 -10.11
N LYS A 139 -9.24 -12.39 -9.73
CA LYS A 139 -8.63 -12.09 -8.43
C LYS A 139 -9.53 -12.52 -7.25
N TYR A 140 -10.84 -12.32 -7.36
CA TYR A 140 -11.76 -12.76 -6.33
C TYR A 140 -11.66 -14.26 -6.08
N GLU A 141 -11.62 -15.05 -7.12
CA GLU A 141 -11.50 -16.51 -7.02
C GLU A 141 -10.20 -16.93 -6.31
N GLU A 142 -9.07 -16.34 -6.69
CA GLU A 142 -7.76 -16.63 -6.07
C GLU A 142 -7.72 -16.24 -4.59
N VAL A 143 -8.27 -15.07 -4.24
CA VAL A 143 -8.32 -14.61 -2.84
C VAL A 143 -9.24 -15.49 -2.01
N VAL A 144 -10.43 -15.86 -2.54
CA VAL A 144 -11.36 -16.74 -1.83
C VAL A 144 -10.76 -18.13 -1.61
N ASN A 145 -10.09 -18.71 -2.60
CA ASN A 145 -9.39 -19.97 -2.45
C ASN A 145 -8.35 -19.90 -1.30
N CYS A 146 -7.53 -18.86 -1.29
CA CYS A 146 -6.58 -18.62 -0.19
C CYS A 146 -7.29 -18.46 1.15
N MET A 147 -8.38 -17.71 1.22
CA MET A 147 -9.15 -17.55 2.46
C MET A 147 -9.73 -18.88 2.97
N GLN A 148 -10.24 -19.72 2.08
CA GLN A 148 -10.75 -21.06 2.41
C GLN A 148 -9.65 -21.95 3.01
N GLU A 149 -8.46 -21.96 2.39
CA GLU A 149 -7.30 -22.70 2.92
C GLU A 149 -6.91 -22.24 4.31
N LEU A 150 -6.89 -20.92 4.55
CA LEU A 150 -6.58 -20.35 5.86
C LEU A 150 -7.61 -20.71 6.94
N VAL A 151 -8.89 -20.73 6.59
CA VAL A 151 -9.96 -21.17 7.51
C VAL A 151 -9.78 -22.66 7.85
N GLN A 152 -9.54 -23.52 6.86
CA GLN A 152 -9.33 -24.96 7.06
C GLN A 152 -8.09 -25.23 7.94
N ALA A 153 -7.02 -24.46 7.73
CA ALA A 153 -5.79 -24.57 8.50
C ALA A 153 -5.83 -23.83 9.85
N SER A 154 -6.95 -23.20 10.21
CA SER A 154 -7.11 -22.41 11.44
C SER A 154 -6.08 -21.27 11.58
N HIS A 155 -5.65 -20.67 10.48
CA HIS A 155 -4.75 -19.53 10.46
C HIS A 155 -5.51 -18.20 10.54
N LYS A 156 -4.99 -17.26 11.33
CA LYS A 156 -5.49 -15.89 11.35
C LYS A 156 -4.76 -15.02 10.34
N ALA A 157 -5.52 -14.19 9.61
CA ALA A 157 -4.94 -13.30 8.61
C ALA A 157 -5.42 -11.85 8.72
N LEU A 158 -4.50 -10.91 8.43
CA LEU A 158 -4.82 -9.52 8.14
C LEU A 158 -5.06 -9.38 6.65
N ILE A 159 -6.15 -8.73 6.27
CA ILE A 159 -6.51 -8.51 4.86
C ILE A 159 -6.59 -7.01 4.61
N PHE A 160 -5.68 -6.53 3.76
CA PHE A 160 -5.54 -5.11 3.44
C PHE A 160 -5.99 -4.80 2.02
N SER A 161 -6.69 -3.68 1.86
CA SER A 161 -6.97 -3.07 0.56
C SER A 161 -6.97 -1.55 0.64
N SER A 162 -6.63 -0.91 -0.47
CA SER A 162 -6.80 0.54 -0.65
C SER A 162 -8.26 0.94 -0.85
N PHE A 163 -9.11 0.00 -1.26
CA PHE A 163 -10.54 0.22 -1.49
C PHE A 163 -11.37 -0.44 -0.39
N VAL A 164 -12.10 0.36 0.40
CA VAL A 164 -13.00 -0.16 1.43
C VAL A 164 -14.10 -1.05 0.83
N SER A 165 -14.61 -0.67 -0.35
CA SER A 165 -15.59 -1.48 -1.09
C SER A 165 -15.05 -2.85 -1.52
N HIS A 166 -13.75 -2.96 -1.79
CA HIS A 166 -13.10 -4.25 -2.08
C HIS A 166 -13.11 -5.18 -0.86
N LEU A 167 -12.80 -4.64 0.32
CA LEU A 167 -12.91 -5.41 1.56
C LEU A 167 -14.34 -5.89 1.80
N SER A 168 -15.34 -5.06 1.49
CA SER A 168 -16.75 -5.42 1.71
C SER A 168 -17.23 -6.61 0.87
N ILE A 169 -16.62 -6.88 -0.28
CA ILE A 169 -16.90 -8.07 -1.10
C ILE A 169 -16.51 -9.34 -0.33
N TYR A 170 -15.34 -9.36 0.30
CA TYR A 170 -14.87 -10.51 1.08
C TYR A 170 -15.53 -10.61 2.45
N GLU A 171 -15.96 -9.48 3.03
CA GLU A 171 -16.82 -9.50 4.22
C GLU A 171 -18.16 -10.20 3.93
N GLN A 172 -18.73 -9.98 2.76
CA GLN A 172 -19.94 -10.67 2.34
C GLN A 172 -19.71 -12.18 2.21
N TRP A 173 -18.60 -12.59 1.60
CA TRP A 173 -18.21 -14.00 1.55
C TRP A 173 -18.09 -14.62 2.96
N CYS A 174 -17.47 -13.92 3.90
CA CYS A 174 -17.37 -14.39 5.30
C CYS A 174 -18.76 -14.58 5.93
N LYS A 175 -19.70 -13.66 5.72
CA LYS A 175 -21.07 -13.77 6.23
C LYS A 175 -21.80 -14.98 5.65
N GLU A 176 -21.68 -15.21 4.36
CA GLU A 176 -22.31 -16.33 3.65
C GLU A 176 -21.75 -17.69 4.09
N ASN A 177 -20.47 -17.73 4.49
CA ASN A 177 -19.80 -18.95 4.93
C ASN A 177 -19.69 -19.09 6.46
N GLY A 178 -20.31 -18.20 7.23
CA GLY A 178 -20.30 -18.25 8.70
C GLY A 178 -18.93 -18.00 9.34
N VAL A 179 -17.99 -17.35 8.62
CA VAL A 179 -16.64 -17.04 9.09
C VAL A 179 -16.66 -15.72 9.87
N LYS A 180 -16.20 -15.74 11.12
CA LYS A 180 -16.11 -14.53 11.94
C LYS A 180 -14.91 -13.67 11.55
N TYR A 181 -15.13 -12.37 11.50
CA TYR A 181 -14.10 -11.39 11.16
C TYR A 181 -14.22 -10.11 11.98
N ALA A 182 -13.15 -9.36 12.07
CA ALA A 182 -13.07 -7.99 12.56
C ALA A 182 -12.85 -7.02 11.39
N LYS A 183 -13.19 -5.74 11.57
CA LYS A 183 -13.04 -4.72 10.53
C LYS A 183 -12.54 -3.39 11.07
N LEU A 184 -11.57 -2.79 10.39
CA LEU A 184 -11.06 -1.46 10.69
C LEU A 184 -10.91 -0.63 9.41
N THR A 185 -11.67 0.46 9.34
CA THR A 185 -11.60 1.42 8.23
C THR A 185 -11.49 2.84 8.75
N GLY A 186 -11.32 3.80 7.85
CA GLY A 186 -11.32 5.22 8.22
C GLY A 186 -12.61 5.68 8.92
N SER A 187 -13.75 5.05 8.64
CA SER A 187 -15.05 5.35 9.24
C SER A 187 -15.29 4.66 10.59
N THR A 188 -14.43 3.72 11.02
CA THR A 188 -14.58 3.03 12.31
C THR A 188 -14.33 4.01 13.47
N PRO A 189 -15.32 4.22 14.37
CA PRO A 189 -15.18 5.11 15.52
C PRO A 189 -14.03 4.69 16.42
N THR A 190 -13.36 5.66 17.07
CA THR A 190 -12.17 5.41 17.90
C THR A 190 -12.43 4.40 19.01
N VAL A 191 -13.61 4.43 19.63
CA VAL A 191 -13.99 3.48 20.69
C VAL A 191 -14.10 2.06 20.15
N GLU A 192 -14.70 1.89 18.98
CA GLU A 192 -14.88 0.58 18.35
C GLU A 192 -13.56 -0.02 17.85
N ARG A 193 -12.59 0.83 17.45
CA ARG A 193 -11.28 0.35 16.99
C ARG A 193 -10.59 -0.56 18.00
N LYS A 194 -10.67 -0.21 19.28
CA LYS A 194 -10.09 -1.02 20.36
C LYS A 194 -10.79 -2.36 20.46
N ASN A 195 -12.12 -2.38 20.40
CA ASN A 195 -12.93 -3.59 20.49
C ASN A 195 -12.64 -4.56 19.33
N GLU A 196 -12.54 -4.04 18.11
CA GLU A 196 -12.19 -4.83 16.91
C GLU A 196 -10.81 -5.48 17.03
N VAL A 197 -9.81 -4.73 17.53
CA VAL A 197 -8.46 -5.24 17.78
C VAL A 197 -8.48 -6.31 18.86
N GLU A 198 -9.16 -6.08 19.98
CA GLU A 198 -9.28 -7.04 21.07
C GLU A 198 -10.02 -8.31 20.64
N ALA A 199 -11.11 -8.16 19.88
CA ALA A 199 -11.85 -9.29 19.32
C ALA A 199 -10.95 -10.17 18.46
N PHE A 200 -10.18 -9.57 17.55
CA PHE A 200 -9.25 -10.33 16.71
C PHE A 200 -8.12 -11.01 17.52
N GLN A 201 -7.57 -10.30 18.50
CA GLN A 201 -6.44 -10.80 19.28
C GLN A 201 -6.84 -11.91 20.27
N GLN A 202 -8.00 -11.80 20.91
CA GLN A 202 -8.41 -12.67 22.01
C GLN A 202 -9.37 -13.78 21.60
N ASN A 203 -10.22 -13.57 20.60
CA ASN A 203 -11.20 -14.56 20.18
C ASN A 203 -10.62 -15.47 19.08
N PRO A 204 -10.41 -16.79 19.35
CA PRO A 204 -9.88 -17.72 18.36
C PRO A 204 -10.78 -17.93 17.14
N GLU A 205 -12.09 -17.68 17.27
CA GLU A 205 -13.05 -17.85 16.17
C GLU A 205 -12.99 -16.71 15.15
N VAL A 206 -12.40 -15.55 15.49
CA VAL A 206 -12.21 -14.43 14.56
C VAL A 206 -10.98 -14.72 13.71
N THR A 207 -11.20 -15.17 12.47
CA THR A 207 -10.16 -15.62 11.56
C THR A 207 -9.52 -14.47 10.79
N PHE A 208 -10.33 -13.54 10.27
CA PHE A 208 -9.87 -12.45 9.43
C PHE A 208 -10.02 -11.09 10.11
N PHE A 209 -9.09 -10.19 9.78
CA PHE A 209 -9.21 -8.78 10.11
C PHE A 209 -9.07 -7.95 8.84
N PHE A 210 -10.17 -7.39 8.38
CA PHE A 210 -10.22 -6.50 7.22
C PHE A 210 -9.81 -5.09 7.60
N ILE A 211 -8.76 -4.57 6.98
CA ILE A 211 -8.18 -3.27 7.34
C ILE A 211 -7.97 -2.44 6.07
N SER A 212 -8.54 -1.23 6.02
CA SER A 212 -8.16 -0.30 4.96
C SER A 212 -6.73 0.20 5.19
N LEU A 213 -5.93 0.32 4.11
CA LEU A 213 -4.51 0.69 4.21
C LEU A 213 -4.30 1.96 5.03
N LYS A 214 -5.10 3.01 4.81
CA LYS A 214 -5.05 4.26 5.60
C LYS A 214 -5.35 4.06 7.09
N ALA A 215 -6.27 3.16 7.45
CA ALA A 215 -6.56 2.88 8.86
C ALA A 215 -5.46 2.03 9.52
N GLY A 216 -4.75 1.24 8.74
CA GLY A 216 -3.62 0.43 9.19
C GLY A 216 -2.35 1.23 9.54
N GLU A 217 -2.25 2.51 9.17
CA GLU A 217 -1.14 3.39 9.52
C GLU A 217 -1.06 3.68 11.02
N VAL A 218 -2.18 3.62 11.75
CA VAL A 218 -2.21 3.78 13.21
C VAL A 218 -1.54 2.58 13.89
N GLY A 219 -0.68 2.82 14.88
CA GLY A 219 0.23 1.86 15.55
C GLY A 219 -0.42 0.62 16.20
N LEU A 220 -1.11 -0.20 15.42
CA LEU A 220 -1.78 -1.42 15.88
C LEU A 220 -0.77 -2.54 16.15
N ASN A 221 -1.05 -3.39 17.15
CA ASN A 221 -0.32 -4.62 17.40
C ASN A 221 -1.23 -5.82 17.11
N LEU A 222 -0.93 -6.59 16.04
CA LEU A 222 -1.80 -7.65 15.53
C LEU A 222 -1.01 -8.96 15.35
N THR A 223 -0.24 -9.33 16.38
CA THR A 223 0.69 -10.46 16.38
C THR A 223 0.03 -11.84 16.40
N GLN A 224 -1.29 -11.93 16.54
CA GLN A 224 -2.00 -13.20 16.39
C GLN A 224 -2.14 -13.63 14.91
N ALA A 225 -1.95 -12.71 13.96
CA ALA A 225 -1.96 -13.05 12.56
C ALA A 225 -0.63 -13.67 12.11
N SER A 226 -0.70 -14.83 11.47
CA SER A 226 0.42 -15.49 10.78
C SER A 226 0.42 -15.23 9.27
N TYR A 227 -0.65 -14.62 8.74
CA TYR A 227 -0.78 -14.25 7.33
C TYR A 227 -1.14 -12.78 7.16
N VAL A 228 -0.61 -12.17 6.11
CA VAL A 228 -0.95 -10.82 5.65
C VAL A 228 -1.28 -10.89 4.17
N LEU A 229 -2.55 -10.65 3.83
CA LEU A 229 -3.04 -10.63 2.46
C LEU A 229 -3.15 -9.17 1.99
N LEU A 230 -2.42 -8.81 0.94
CA LEU A 230 -2.48 -7.52 0.27
C LEU A 230 -3.27 -7.71 -1.02
N LEU A 231 -4.53 -7.23 -1.05
CA LEU A 231 -5.46 -7.48 -2.15
C LEU A 231 -5.15 -6.65 -3.39
N ASP A 232 -4.53 -5.51 -3.20
CA ASP A 232 -4.14 -4.61 -4.29
C ASP A 232 -2.82 -3.90 -3.96
N PRO A 233 -1.92 -3.71 -4.95
CA PRO A 233 -0.68 -2.98 -4.73
C PRO A 233 -0.99 -1.49 -4.49
N TRP A 234 -0.30 -0.91 -3.50
CA TRP A 234 -0.42 0.50 -3.20
C TRP A 234 0.68 1.30 -3.91
N TRP A 235 0.37 2.55 -4.21
CA TRP A 235 1.36 3.45 -4.82
C TRP A 235 2.61 3.60 -3.96
N ASN A 236 2.44 3.70 -2.63
CA ASN A 236 3.52 3.86 -1.69
C ASN A 236 3.92 2.50 -1.08
N PRO A 237 5.11 1.95 -1.38
CA PRO A 237 5.57 0.69 -0.82
C PRO A 237 5.76 0.74 0.71
N PHE A 238 5.95 1.94 1.27
CA PHE A 238 6.08 2.10 2.73
C PHE A 238 4.78 1.83 3.47
N SER A 239 3.63 2.18 2.91
CA SER A 239 2.33 1.83 3.51
C SER A 239 2.12 0.32 3.57
N GLU A 240 2.56 -0.44 2.55
CA GLU A 240 2.55 -1.90 2.59
C GLU A 240 3.53 -2.45 3.65
N LYS A 241 4.75 -1.92 3.72
CA LYS A 241 5.73 -2.28 4.76
C LYS A 241 5.16 -2.01 6.17
N GLN A 242 4.46 -0.90 6.35
CA GLN A 242 3.79 -0.59 7.62
C GLN A 242 2.65 -1.56 7.93
N ALA A 243 1.82 -1.91 6.94
CA ALA A 243 0.75 -2.89 7.10
C ALA A 243 1.30 -4.27 7.54
N ILE A 244 2.32 -4.76 6.86
CA ILE A 244 3.02 -6.01 7.21
C ILE A 244 3.60 -5.94 8.63
N ALA A 245 4.15 -4.79 9.01
CA ALA A 245 4.73 -4.57 10.33
C ALA A 245 3.71 -4.61 11.49
N ARG A 246 2.41 -4.71 11.22
CA ARG A 246 1.38 -4.94 12.25
C ARG A 246 1.36 -6.39 12.74
N ALA A 247 1.61 -7.34 11.85
CA ALA A 247 1.75 -8.77 12.18
C ALA A 247 3.20 -9.14 12.53
N HIS A 248 4.17 -8.70 11.71
CA HIS A 248 5.59 -8.99 11.91
C HIS A 248 6.22 -7.97 12.88
N ARG A 249 6.03 -8.22 14.18
CA ARG A 249 6.44 -7.31 15.26
C ARG A 249 6.85 -8.09 16.50
N LEU A 250 7.50 -7.41 17.44
CA LEU A 250 7.86 -7.97 18.75
C LEU A 250 6.63 -8.62 19.41
N GLY A 251 6.77 -9.87 19.84
CA GLY A 251 5.69 -10.70 20.37
C GLY A 251 5.03 -11.62 19.34
N GLN A 252 5.42 -11.58 18.09
CA GLN A 252 5.06 -12.59 17.09
C GLN A 252 5.79 -13.90 17.40
N LYS A 253 5.03 -15.00 17.44
CA LYS A 253 5.57 -16.34 17.73
C LYS A 253 5.63 -17.25 16.51
N ASN A 254 4.88 -16.90 15.48
CA ASN A 254 4.73 -17.69 14.26
C ASN A 254 5.44 -17.01 13.10
N LYS A 255 5.90 -17.81 12.13
CA LYS A 255 6.32 -17.31 10.82
C LYS A 255 5.21 -16.48 10.19
N VAL A 256 5.55 -15.34 9.60
CA VAL A 256 4.59 -14.46 8.93
C VAL A 256 4.68 -14.63 7.43
N ASN A 257 3.58 -15.04 6.81
CA ASN A 257 3.46 -15.21 5.38
C ASN A 257 2.72 -14.01 4.76
N VAL A 258 3.37 -13.32 3.86
CA VAL A 258 2.81 -12.17 3.14
C VAL A 258 2.44 -12.59 1.73
N VAL A 259 1.17 -12.49 1.39
CA VAL A 259 0.65 -12.82 0.05
C VAL A 259 0.16 -11.54 -0.62
N ARG A 260 0.72 -11.21 -1.79
CA ARG A 260 0.28 -10.11 -2.63
C ARG A 260 -0.49 -10.64 -3.82
N PHE A 261 -1.74 -10.20 -4.00
CA PHE A 261 -2.54 -10.53 -5.16
C PHE A 261 -2.40 -9.41 -6.20
N VAL A 262 -1.95 -9.77 -7.39
CA VAL A 262 -1.67 -8.82 -8.47
C VAL A 262 -2.38 -9.28 -9.73
N SER A 263 -3.25 -8.47 -10.29
CA SER A 263 -3.90 -8.79 -11.55
C SER A 263 -2.91 -8.73 -12.70
N LYS A 264 -2.77 -9.87 -13.40
CA LYS A 264 -1.81 -10.05 -14.49
C LYS A 264 -2.16 -9.18 -15.69
N ASP A 265 -1.15 -8.68 -16.39
CA ASP A 265 -1.26 -7.85 -17.60
C ASP A 265 -2.05 -6.55 -17.39
N THR A 266 -2.01 -5.99 -16.16
CA THR A 266 -2.70 -4.75 -15.79
C THR A 266 -1.74 -3.68 -15.25
N VAL A 267 -2.31 -2.51 -14.94
CA VAL A 267 -1.58 -1.43 -14.26
C VAL A 267 -1.00 -1.85 -12.91
N GLU A 268 -1.58 -2.86 -12.25
CA GLU A 268 -1.07 -3.34 -10.96
C GLU A 268 0.30 -4.00 -11.08
N GLU A 269 0.51 -4.80 -12.11
CA GLU A 269 1.82 -5.43 -12.36
C GLU A 269 2.89 -4.37 -12.63
N LYS A 270 2.51 -3.31 -13.35
CA LYS A 270 3.43 -2.19 -13.62
C LYS A 270 3.73 -1.38 -12.37
N ILE A 271 2.75 -1.18 -11.47
CA ILE A 271 2.97 -0.56 -10.16
C ILE A 271 4.00 -1.36 -9.36
N ILE A 272 3.88 -2.67 -9.31
CA ILE A 272 4.87 -3.54 -8.60
C ILE A 272 6.27 -3.40 -9.21
N ARG A 273 6.39 -3.33 -10.54
CA ARG A 273 7.69 -3.10 -11.20
C ARG A 273 8.30 -1.75 -10.81
N LEU A 274 7.48 -0.69 -10.77
CA LEU A 274 7.93 0.63 -10.33
C LEU A 274 8.33 0.65 -8.85
N GLN A 275 7.58 -0.04 -7.99
CA GLN A 275 7.95 -0.18 -6.57
C GLN A 275 9.31 -0.85 -6.40
N LYS A 276 9.60 -1.94 -7.13
CA LYS A 276 10.88 -2.66 -7.08
C LYS A 276 12.04 -1.76 -7.52
N ALA A 277 11.90 -1.07 -8.65
CA ALA A 277 12.93 -0.17 -9.17
C ALA A 277 13.30 0.97 -8.19
N LYS A 278 12.38 1.35 -7.30
CA LYS A 278 12.63 2.38 -6.27
C LYS A 278 13.31 1.85 -5.02
N THR A 279 12.96 0.66 -4.60
CA THR A 279 13.59 0.04 -3.41
C THR A 279 15.11 -0.07 -3.61
N ASP A 280 15.57 -0.22 -4.85
CA ASP A 280 16.98 -0.32 -5.20
C ASP A 280 17.71 1.05 -5.25
N LEU A 281 16.99 2.17 -5.35
CA LEU A 281 17.59 3.49 -5.60
C LEU A 281 17.65 4.47 -4.42
N ALA A 282 16.74 4.40 -3.47
CA ALA A 282 16.75 5.29 -2.29
C ALA A 282 15.73 4.83 -1.25
N ASP A 283 16.07 3.90 -0.40
CA ASP A 283 15.16 3.31 0.59
C ASP A 283 14.54 4.31 1.60
N ASP A 284 14.95 5.59 1.63
CA ASP A 284 14.66 6.42 2.78
C ASP A 284 14.16 7.87 2.56
N ILE A 285 14.07 8.38 1.34
CA ILE A 285 13.89 9.84 1.18
C ILE A 285 12.75 10.28 0.21
N ILE A 286 12.12 9.37 -0.51
CA ILE A 286 11.11 9.74 -1.52
C ILE A 286 9.70 9.35 -1.05
N GLY A 287 8.93 10.34 -0.57
CA GLY A 287 7.56 10.18 -0.11
C GLY A 287 6.52 9.92 -1.22
N GLU A 288 5.29 9.62 -0.81
CA GLU A 288 4.14 9.25 -1.65
C GLU A 288 3.86 10.23 -2.80
N GLN A 289 3.94 11.53 -2.56
CA GLN A 289 3.67 12.54 -3.59
C GLN A 289 4.64 12.48 -4.77
N ASN A 290 5.91 12.16 -4.53
CA ASN A 290 6.89 12.00 -5.60
C ASN A 290 6.65 10.73 -6.41
N PHE A 291 6.14 9.67 -5.76
CA PHE A 291 5.76 8.45 -6.45
C PHE A 291 4.56 8.67 -7.38
N ILE A 292 3.54 9.37 -6.91
CA ILE A 292 2.37 9.71 -7.73
C ILE A 292 2.79 10.53 -8.96
N LYS A 293 3.68 11.52 -8.78
CA LYS A 293 4.21 12.32 -9.91
C LYS A 293 4.98 11.47 -10.92
N GLU A 294 5.75 10.49 -10.44
CA GLU A 294 6.49 9.57 -11.29
C GLU A 294 5.56 8.60 -12.03
N VAL A 295 4.52 8.11 -11.37
CA VAL A 295 3.46 7.32 -12.00
C VAL A 295 2.80 8.11 -13.11
N ILE A 296 2.49 9.39 -12.88
CA ILE A 296 1.90 10.28 -13.88
C ILE A 296 2.88 10.55 -15.03
N SER A 297 4.16 10.79 -14.74
CA SER A 297 5.19 10.99 -15.78
C SER A 297 5.42 9.75 -16.65
N ASN A 298 5.20 8.55 -16.08
CA ASN A 298 5.30 7.28 -16.78
C ASN A 298 3.94 6.72 -17.24
N MET A 299 2.90 7.56 -17.28
CA MET A 299 1.53 7.11 -17.56
C MET A 299 1.40 6.44 -18.93
N ASN A 300 2.13 6.91 -19.95
CA ASN A 300 2.16 6.26 -21.26
C ASN A 300 2.69 4.82 -21.16
N THR A 301 3.78 4.61 -20.43
CA THR A 301 4.36 3.28 -20.18
C THR A 301 3.43 2.40 -19.35
N LEU A 302 2.64 3.00 -18.43
CA LEU A 302 1.64 2.26 -17.65
C LEU A 302 0.46 1.77 -18.50
N LEU A 303 0.19 2.43 -19.61
CA LEU A 303 -0.92 2.12 -20.52
C LEU A 303 -0.49 1.31 -21.75
N GLU A 304 0.79 1.10 -21.97
CA GLU A 304 1.30 0.12 -22.94
C GLU A 304 0.93 -1.30 -22.56
#